data_90f1ebba95d496f250d758e27f20609f
#
_entry.id   90f1ebba95d496f250d758e27f20609f
#
_cell.length_a   1.000
_cell.length_b   1.000
_cell.length_c   1.000
_cell.angle_alpha   90.00
_cell.angle_beta   90.00
_cell.angle_gamma   90.00
#
_symmetry.space_group_name_H-M   'P 1'
#
loop_
_entity.id
_entity.type
_entity.pdbx_description
1 polymer ?
#
loop_
_entity_poly.entity_id
_entity_poly.type
_entity_poly.pdbx_seq_one_letter_code
_entity_poly.pdbx_strand_id
1 'polypeptide(L)'
;MPVITAEKQPARKRILHAAAKLFLKHGYYNSSLKMIAKEANTNTGSVGWAFKAKEEILCELVTYVFDKQFETTEKLLEGITDDRVLFFAVEATLQLYMAEANEQVREMYNVSYSFSGSAKVIYNKMTEKLQEIFKEYLPQLKTKDFYEREIASAGIMRNFITVPCDMYFEMGRKIHTFHETTFLE
;
A
#
# COMPACT_ATOMS: atom_id res chain seq x y z
N MET A 1 38.63 -4.76 7.12
CA MET A 1 37.19 -4.52 6.88
C MET A 1 36.73 -5.48 5.79
N PRO A 2 35.79 -6.42 6.04
CA PRO A 2 35.31 -7.30 4.98
C PRO A 2 34.43 -6.48 4.03
N VAL A 3 34.79 -6.48 2.76
CA VAL A 3 34.01 -5.94 1.67
C VAL A 3 32.70 -6.74 1.59
N ILE A 4 31.58 -6.11 1.92
CA ILE A 4 30.24 -6.68 1.72
C ILE A 4 29.96 -6.57 0.23
N THR A 5 30.32 -7.64 -0.51
CA THR A 5 29.96 -7.78 -1.92
C THR A 5 28.44 -7.81 -2.06
N ALA A 6 27.90 -7.23 -3.13
CA ALA A 6 26.47 -7.08 -3.44
C ALA A 6 25.68 -8.42 -3.44
N GLU A 7 26.35 -9.56 -3.33
CA GLU A 7 25.77 -10.91 -3.35
C GLU A 7 25.16 -11.39 -2.02
N LYS A 8 25.35 -10.68 -0.90
CA LYS A 8 24.77 -11.06 0.40
C LYS A 8 23.78 -10.04 0.93
N GLN A 9 22.77 -9.70 0.13
CA GLN A 9 21.59 -9.12 0.75
C GLN A 9 21.07 -10.09 1.83
N PRO A 10 20.68 -9.62 3.05
CA PRO A 10 20.10 -10.48 4.06
C PRO A 10 19.01 -11.36 3.44
N ALA A 11 18.97 -12.64 3.79
CA ALA A 11 18.01 -13.60 3.21
C ALA A 11 16.56 -13.08 3.24
N ARG A 12 16.20 -12.35 4.31
CA ARG A 12 14.90 -11.68 4.47
C ARG A 12 14.58 -10.72 3.29
N LYS A 13 15.55 -9.89 2.88
CA LYS A 13 15.35 -8.92 1.77
C LYS A 13 15.17 -9.62 0.43
N ARG A 14 15.91 -10.72 0.18
CA ARG A 14 15.72 -11.53 -1.04
C ARG A 14 14.35 -12.18 -1.08
N ILE A 15 13.87 -12.70 0.07
CA ILE A 15 12.53 -13.30 0.20
C ILE A 15 11.45 -12.27 -0.07
N LEU A 16 11.54 -11.06 0.50
CA LEU A 16 10.60 -9.98 0.25
C LEU A 16 10.56 -9.57 -1.23
N HIS A 17 11.72 -9.42 -1.87
CA HIS A 17 11.81 -9.10 -3.30
C HIS A 17 11.18 -10.19 -4.17
N ALA A 18 11.47 -11.46 -3.87
CA ALA A 18 10.89 -12.61 -4.56
C ALA A 18 9.36 -12.67 -4.38
N ALA A 19 8.88 -12.42 -3.17
CA ALA A 19 7.46 -12.40 -2.87
C ALA A 19 6.75 -11.26 -3.63
N ALA A 20 7.28 -10.04 -3.61
CA ALA A 20 6.73 -8.91 -4.34
C ALA A 20 6.60 -9.21 -5.84
N LYS A 21 7.67 -9.76 -6.45
CA LYS A 21 7.68 -10.16 -7.87
C LYS A 21 6.61 -11.20 -8.18
N LEU A 22 6.47 -12.23 -7.33
CA LEU A 22 5.48 -13.29 -7.52
C LEU A 22 4.06 -12.78 -7.31
N PHE A 23 3.82 -11.96 -6.29
CA PHE A 23 2.51 -11.38 -6.02
C PHE A 23 2.03 -10.49 -7.17
N LEU A 24 2.92 -9.66 -7.73
CA LEU A 24 2.59 -8.82 -8.89
C LEU A 24 2.42 -9.62 -10.18
N LYS A 25 3.01 -10.83 -10.29
CA LYS A 25 2.92 -11.65 -11.49
C LYS A 25 1.75 -12.64 -11.46
N HIS A 26 1.49 -13.25 -10.31
CA HIS A 26 0.57 -14.38 -10.17
C HIS A 26 -0.59 -14.09 -9.20
N GLY A 27 -0.57 -12.96 -8.50
CA GLY A 27 -1.44 -12.65 -7.36
C GLY A 27 -0.94 -13.28 -6.05
N TYR A 28 -1.47 -12.76 -4.96
CA TYR A 28 -1.12 -13.23 -3.61
C TYR A 28 -1.53 -14.69 -3.40
N TYR A 29 -2.78 -15.04 -3.73
CA TYR A 29 -3.31 -16.38 -3.44
C TYR A 29 -2.59 -17.47 -4.23
N ASN A 30 -2.20 -17.20 -5.47
CA ASN A 30 -1.49 -18.16 -6.34
C ASN A 30 0.02 -18.24 -6.07
N SER A 31 0.56 -17.46 -5.15
CA SER A 31 1.99 -17.44 -4.78
C SER A 31 2.21 -18.21 -3.48
N SER A 32 2.81 -19.40 -3.57
CA SER A 32 3.12 -20.23 -2.40
C SER A 32 4.48 -19.89 -1.80
N LEU A 33 4.68 -20.23 -0.50
CA LEU A 33 6.00 -20.10 0.16
C LEU A 33 7.10 -20.92 -0.55
N LYS A 34 6.73 -22.03 -1.19
CA LYS A 34 7.66 -22.85 -2.00
C LYS A 34 8.10 -22.12 -3.26
N MET A 35 7.20 -21.41 -3.93
CA MET A 35 7.54 -20.55 -5.08
C MET A 35 8.44 -19.39 -4.65
N ILE A 36 8.12 -18.74 -3.54
CA ILE A 36 8.91 -17.64 -2.99
C ILE A 36 10.33 -18.12 -2.63
N ALA A 37 10.46 -19.28 -1.99
CA ALA A 37 11.75 -19.87 -1.67
C ALA A 37 12.60 -20.12 -2.93
N LYS A 38 11.99 -20.72 -3.97
CA LYS A 38 12.65 -20.97 -5.26
C LYS A 38 13.11 -19.67 -5.92
N GLU A 39 12.24 -18.67 -6.00
CA GLU A 39 12.54 -17.35 -6.61
C GLU A 39 13.62 -16.59 -5.82
N ALA A 40 13.63 -16.71 -4.50
CA ALA A 40 14.64 -16.11 -3.60
C ALA A 40 15.98 -16.88 -3.59
N ASN A 41 16.11 -17.95 -4.37
CA ASN A 41 17.26 -18.87 -4.34
C ASN A 41 17.60 -19.33 -2.92
N THR A 42 16.59 -19.89 -2.23
CA THR A 42 16.70 -20.44 -0.87
C THR A 42 15.77 -21.66 -0.71
N ASN A 43 15.67 -22.20 0.49
CA ASN A 43 14.74 -23.29 0.81
C ASN A 43 13.55 -22.80 1.65
N THR A 44 12.50 -23.60 1.72
CA THR A 44 11.28 -23.26 2.47
C THR A 44 11.53 -23.15 3.98
N GLY A 45 12.49 -23.87 4.52
CA GLY A 45 12.89 -23.76 5.95
C GLY A 45 13.47 -22.38 6.25
N SER A 46 14.31 -21.84 5.34
CA SER A 46 14.85 -20.48 5.49
C SER A 46 13.76 -19.40 5.38
N VAL A 47 12.75 -19.63 4.52
CA VAL A 47 11.57 -18.73 4.45
C VAL A 47 10.79 -18.78 5.74
N GLY A 48 10.49 -19.99 6.28
CA GLY A 48 9.76 -20.17 7.53
C GLY A 48 10.52 -19.66 8.78
N TRP A 49 11.86 -19.64 8.73
CA TRP A 49 12.65 -19.01 9.78
C TRP A 49 12.59 -17.49 9.73
N ALA A 50 12.61 -16.91 8.52
CA ALA A 50 12.55 -15.46 8.32
C ALA A 50 11.13 -14.90 8.54
N PHE A 51 10.10 -15.67 8.15
CA PHE A 51 8.69 -15.29 8.23
C PHE A 51 7.86 -16.51 8.65
N LYS A 52 7.09 -16.39 9.73
CA LYS A 52 6.26 -17.48 10.25
C LYS A 52 5.09 -17.82 9.31
N ALA A 53 4.61 -16.83 8.57
CA ALA A 53 3.48 -16.97 7.65
C ALA A 53 3.63 -16.03 6.43
N LYS A 54 2.90 -16.33 5.36
CA LYS A 54 2.86 -15.49 4.15
C LYS A 54 2.30 -14.09 4.46
N GLU A 55 1.41 -13.99 5.42
CA GLU A 55 0.85 -12.74 5.92
C GLU A 55 1.91 -11.80 6.53
N GLU A 56 2.95 -12.33 7.17
CA GLU A 56 4.05 -11.48 7.68
C GLU A 56 4.87 -10.87 6.52
N ILE A 57 5.05 -11.63 5.44
CA ILE A 57 5.67 -11.11 4.21
C ILE A 57 4.80 -9.98 3.64
N LEU A 58 3.49 -10.19 3.58
CA LEU A 58 2.54 -9.18 3.13
C LEU A 58 2.61 -7.92 3.99
N CYS A 59 2.58 -8.03 5.31
CA CYS A 59 2.66 -6.88 6.22
C CYS A 59 3.94 -6.05 5.99
N GLU A 60 5.08 -6.70 5.78
CA GLU A 60 6.34 -5.99 5.53
C GLU A 60 6.36 -5.32 4.15
N LEU A 61 5.80 -5.99 3.14
CA LEU A 61 5.64 -5.39 1.80
C LEU A 61 4.68 -4.20 1.80
N VAL A 62 3.57 -4.29 2.50
CA VAL A 62 2.61 -3.18 2.67
C VAL A 62 3.31 -1.98 3.32
N THR A 63 4.08 -2.20 4.38
CA THR A 63 4.86 -1.14 5.03
C THR A 63 5.80 -0.44 4.04
N TYR A 64 6.55 -1.23 3.26
CA TYR A 64 7.48 -0.70 2.28
C TYR A 64 6.79 0.05 1.13
N VAL A 65 5.72 -0.52 0.59
CA VAL A 65 4.94 0.10 -0.51
C VAL A 65 4.33 1.41 -0.05
N PHE A 66 3.75 1.43 1.15
CA PHE A 66 3.16 2.63 1.75
C PHE A 66 4.17 3.79 1.80
N ASP A 67 5.36 3.53 2.36
CA ASP A 67 6.38 4.57 2.45
C ASP A 67 6.82 5.06 1.05
N LYS A 68 6.95 4.15 0.09
CA LYS A 68 7.38 4.48 -1.28
C LYS A 68 6.33 5.23 -2.10
N GLN A 69 5.05 4.98 -1.90
CA GLN A 69 4.02 5.71 -2.66
C GLN A 69 3.96 7.19 -2.22
N PHE A 70 4.08 7.48 -0.93
CA PHE A 70 4.16 8.87 -0.45
C PHE A 70 5.44 9.58 -0.92
N GLU A 71 6.62 8.91 -0.85
CA GLU A 71 7.86 9.44 -1.41
C GLU A 71 7.74 9.74 -2.92
N THR A 72 7.02 8.90 -3.65
CA THR A 72 6.83 9.07 -5.09
C THR A 72 5.95 10.28 -5.39
N THR A 73 4.85 10.43 -4.65
CA THR A 73 3.96 11.59 -4.80
C THR A 73 4.67 12.89 -4.43
N GLU A 74 5.50 12.89 -3.37
CA GLU A 74 6.34 14.03 -2.99
C GLU A 74 7.24 14.47 -4.15
N LYS A 75 7.94 13.53 -4.76
CA LYS A 75 8.81 13.80 -5.92
C LYS A 75 8.06 14.29 -7.15
N LEU A 76 6.86 13.76 -7.40
CA LEU A 76 6.02 14.18 -8.53
C LEU A 76 5.52 15.62 -8.38
N LEU A 77 5.34 16.09 -7.17
CA LEU A 77 4.82 17.42 -6.87
C LEU A 77 5.92 18.42 -6.51
N GLU A 78 7.18 17.98 -6.41
CA GLU A 78 8.32 18.84 -6.10
C GLU A 78 8.45 19.98 -7.11
N GLY A 79 8.43 21.22 -6.61
CA GLY A 79 8.47 22.43 -7.44
C GLY A 79 7.18 22.76 -8.20
N ILE A 80 6.10 21.98 -7.99
CA ILE A 80 4.78 22.22 -8.61
C ILE A 80 3.84 22.87 -7.59
N THR A 81 3.77 22.32 -6.37
CA THR A 81 2.88 22.80 -5.31
C THR A 81 3.33 22.34 -3.92
N ASP A 82 3.06 23.20 -2.93
CA ASP A 82 3.21 22.89 -1.49
C ASP A 82 1.87 22.57 -0.83
N ASP A 83 0.77 22.53 -1.59
CA ASP A 83 -0.57 22.25 -1.10
C ASP A 83 -0.68 20.78 -0.65
N ARG A 84 -0.80 20.58 0.66
CA ARG A 84 -0.84 19.24 1.27
C ARG A 84 -2.16 18.52 1.04
N VAL A 85 -3.27 19.25 0.81
CA VAL A 85 -4.56 18.66 0.46
C VAL A 85 -4.51 18.12 -0.97
N LEU A 86 -3.94 18.92 -1.91
CA LEU A 86 -3.70 18.47 -3.28
C LEU A 86 -2.73 17.28 -3.33
N PHE A 87 -1.69 17.29 -2.51
CA PHE A 87 -0.77 16.15 -2.35
C PHE A 87 -1.53 14.85 -2.01
N PHE A 88 -2.42 14.90 -1.02
CA PHE A 88 -3.24 13.75 -0.62
C PHE A 88 -4.19 13.31 -1.74
N ALA A 89 -4.82 14.25 -2.43
CA ALA A 89 -5.71 13.97 -3.55
C ALA A 89 -4.98 13.28 -4.72
N VAL A 90 -3.76 13.74 -5.05
CA VAL A 90 -2.93 13.12 -6.10
C VAL A 90 -2.49 11.73 -5.69
N GLU A 91 -2.07 11.52 -4.43
CA GLU A 91 -1.68 10.22 -3.91
C GLU A 91 -2.83 9.20 -4.01
N ALA A 92 -4.01 9.56 -3.52
CA ALA A 92 -5.21 8.72 -3.60
C ALA A 92 -5.61 8.41 -5.06
N THR A 93 -5.50 9.39 -5.95
CA THR A 93 -5.76 9.22 -7.38
C THR A 93 -4.79 8.21 -8.02
N LEU A 94 -3.50 8.29 -7.67
CA LEU A 94 -2.50 7.33 -8.15
C LEU A 94 -2.80 5.89 -7.68
N GLN A 95 -3.26 5.70 -6.47
CA GLN A 95 -3.69 4.38 -5.98
C GLN A 95 -4.84 3.81 -6.82
N LEU A 96 -5.87 4.62 -7.10
CA LEU A 96 -7.00 4.22 -7.92
C LEU A 96 -6.57 3.83 -9.34
N TYR A 97 -5.70 4.63 -9.98
CA TYR A 97 -5.16 4.34 -11.30
C TYR A 97 -4.31 3.05 -11.32
N MET A 98 -3.43 2.86 -10.35
CA MET A 98 -2.59 1.66 -10.29
C MET A 98 -3.43 0.39 -10.11
N ALA A 99 -4.47 0.44 -9.30
CA ALA A 99 -5.37 -0.68 -9.08
C ALA A 99 -6.25 -0.96 -10.31
N GLU A 100 -6.62 0.07 -11.08
CA GLU A 100 -7.36 -0.10 -12.33
C GLU A 100 -6.48 -0.67 -13.44
N ALA A 101 -5.25 -0.22 -13.55
CA ALA A 101 -4.30 -0.64 -14.57
C ALA A 101 -3.81 -2.09 -14.39
N ASN A 102 -3.90 -2.67 -13.19
CA ASN A 102 -3.33 -3.98 -12.91
C ASN A 102 -4.15 -4.76 -11.87
N GLU A 103 -4.72 -5.90 -12.31
CA GLU A 103 -5.57 -6.75 -11.48
C GLU A 103 -4.80 -7.33 -10.26
N GLN A 104 -3.52 -7.65 -10.40
CA GLN A 104 -2.70 -8.15 -9.28
C GLN A 104 -2.44 -7.05 -8.24
N VAL A 105 -2.30 -5.80 -8.67
CA VAL A 105 -2.23 -4.64 -7.76
C VAL A 105 -3.56 -4.48 -7.03
N ARG A 106 -4.69 -4.56 -7.73
CA ARG A 106 -6.04 -4.54 -7.14
C ARG A 106 -6.22 -5.66 -6.12
N GLU A 107 -5.82 -6.88 -6.46
CA GLU A 107 -5.83 -8.02 -5.52
C GLU A 107 -5.00 -7.72 -4.27
N MET A 108 -3.78 -7.17 -4.43
CA MET A 108 -2.90 -6.85 -3.31
C MET A 108 -3.50 -5.82 -2.36
N TYR A 109 -4.15 -4.77 -2.87
CA TYR A 109 -4.90 -3.82 -2.03
C TYR A 109 -5.97 -4.53 -1.20
N ASN A 110 -6.83 -5.32 -1.85
CA ASN A 110 -7.92 -6.04 -1.19
C ASN A 110 -7.41 -7.01 -0.12
N VAL A 111 -6.38 -7.78 -0.44
CA VAL A 111 -5.76 -8.74 0.48
C VAL A 111 -5.12 -8.02 1.67
N SER A 112 -4.48 -6.86 1.45
CA SER A 112 -3.84 -6.08 2.51
C SER A 112 -4.83 -5.62 3.59
N TYR A 113 -6.06 -5.28 3.21
CA TYR A 113 -7.13 -4.95 4.15
C TYR A 113 -7.86 -6.17 4.73
N SER A 114 -7.68 -7.37 4.15
CA SER A 114 -8.38 -8.59 4.60
C SER A 114 -7.71 -9.27 5.78
N PHE A 115 -6.42 -9.03 6.00
CA PHE A 115 -5.69 -9.56 7.16
C PHE A 115 -5.54 -8.47 8.24
N SER A 116 -5.90 -8.82 9.47
CA SER A 116 -5.88 -7.87 10.59
C SER A 116 -4.50 -7.25 10.84
N GLY A 117 -3.43 -8.00 10.61
CA GLY A 117 -2.05 -7.52 10.77
C GLY A 117 -1.70 -6.41 9.78
N SER A 118 -1.92 -6.63 8.48
CA SER A 118 -1.63 -5.64 7.44
C SER A 118 -2.61 -4.46 7.48
N ALA A 119 -3.90 -4.71 7.73
CA ALA A 119 -4.89 -3.64 7.90
C ALA A 119 -4.50 -2.70 9.05
N LYS A 120 -4.08 -3.25 10.20
CA LYS A 120 -3.61 -2.43 11.33
C LYS A 120 -2.38 -1.59 10.99
N VAL A 121 -1.44 -2.12 10.20
CA VAL A 121 -0.28 -1.35 9.72
C VAL A 121 -0.75 -0.18 8.86
N ILE A 122 -1.68 -0.41 7.92
CA ILE A 122 -2.22 0.63 7.05
C ILE A 122 -2.91 1.71 7.89
N TYR A 123 -3.84 1.34 8.77
CA TYR A 123 -4.57 2.30 9.60
C TYR A 123 -3.65 3.16 10.46
N ASN A 124 -2.63 2.57 11.09
CA ASN A 124 -1.70 3.33 11.92
C ASN A 124 -0.87 4.32 11.08
N LYS A 125 -0.24 3.84 10.00
CA LYS A 125 0.59 4.69 9.14
C LYS A 125 -0.20 5.80 8.46
N MET A 126 -1.41 5.49 8.01
CA MET A 126 -2.28 6.48 7.38
C MET A 126 -2.79 7.50 8.38
N THR A 127 -3.12 7.10 9.61
CA THR A 127 -3.46 8.01 10.71
C THR A 127 -2.35 9.05 10.94
N GLU A 128 -1.10 8.59 11.01
CA GLU A 128 0.06 9.48 11.16
C GLU A 128 0.18 10.44 9.97
N LYS A 129 -0.01 9.94 8.74
CA LYS A 129 0.02 10.74 7.52
C LYS A 129 -1.12 11.76 7.44
N LEU A 130 -2.34 11.36 7.74
CA LEU A 130 -3.48 12.28 7.78
C LEU A 130 -3.27 13.39 8.82
N GLN A 131 -2.76 13.04 9.99
CA GLN A 131 -2.44 14.03 11.01
C GLN A 131 -1.32 14.98 10.53
N GLU A 132 -0.27 14.50 9.89
CA GLU A 132 0.80 15.32 9.30
C GLU A 132 0.23 16.30 8.26
N ILE A 133 -0.63 15.82 7.36
CA ILE A 133 -1.17 16.60 6.25
C ILE A 133 -2.19 17.63 6.73
N PHE A 134 -3.11 17.24 7.61
CA PHE A 134 -4.32 18.01 7.91
C PHE A 134 -4.29 18.75 9.27
N LYS A 135 -3.27 18.56 10.11
CA LYS A 135 -3.25 19.19 11.45
C LYS A 135 -3.35 20.73 11.45
N GLU A 136 -2.85 21.37 10.40
CA GLU A 136 -2.92 22.84 10.27
C GLU A 136 -4.33 23.30 9.87
N TYR A 137 -5.06 22.50 9.11
CA TYR A 137 -6.44 22.74 8.70
C TYR A 137 -7.44 22.33 9.77
N LEU A 138 -7.11 21.32 10.58
CA LEU A 138 -7.97 20.69 11.58
C LEU A 138 -7.26 20.64 12.95
N PRO A 139 -6.81 21.80 13.52
CA PRO A 139 -5.98 21.83 14.73
C PRO A 139 -6.69 21.30 15.98
N GLN A 140 -8.03 21.26 15.98
CA GLN A 140 -8.85 20.73 17.06
C GLN A 140 -8.85 19.20 17.13
N LEU A 141 -8.52 18.49 16.04
CA LEU A 141 -8.54 17.02 15.99
C LEU A 141 -7.31 16.43 16.67
N LYS A 142 -7.53 15.33 17.38
CA LYS A 142 -6.50 14.51 18.02
C LYS A 142 -6.20 13.27 17.18
N THR A 143 -5.13 12.56 17.48
CA THR A 143 -4.74 11.33 16.78
C THR A 143 -5.89 10.31 16.67
N LYS A 144 -6.70 10.15 17.72
CA LYS A 144 -7.87 9.26 17.69
C LYS A 144 -8.90 9.65 16.64
N ASP A 145 -9.10 10.96 16.44
CA ASP A 145 -10.10 11.47 15.49
C ASP A 145 -9.61 11.21 14.05
N PHE A 146 -8.30 11.32 13.80
CA PHE A 146 -7.68 10.92 12.53
C PHE A 146 -7.74 9.41 12.30
N TYR A 147 -7.59 8.60 13.35
CA TYR A 147 -7.72 7.14 13.25
C TYR A 147 -9.15 6.71 12.87
N GLU A 148 -10.15 7.32 13.46
CA GLU A 148 -11.57 7.05 13.14
C GLU A 148 -11.88 7.44 11.68
N ARG A 149 -11.38 8.59 11.22
CA ARG A 149 -11.50 9.05 9.83
C ARG A 149 -10.78 8.13 8.85
N GLU A 150 -9.60 7.64 9.22
CA GLU A 150 -8.88 6.68 8.40
C GLU A 150 -9.68 5.38 8.21
N ILE A 151 -10.29 4.83 9.25
CA ILE A 151 -11.13 3.63 9.12
C ILE A 151 -12.26 3.85 8.12
N ALA A 152 -12.88 5.03 8.13
CA ALA A 152 -13.94 5.37 7.20
C ALA A 152 -13.40 5.53 5.75
N SER A 153 -12.35 6.33 5.57
CA SER A 153 -11.76 6.59 4.25
C SER A 153 -11.13 5.33 3.63
N ALA A 154 -10.49 4.48 4.44
CA ALA A 154 -9.99 3.18 3.99
C ALA A 154 -11.13 2.26 3.49
N GLY A 155 -12.29 2.30 4.13
CA GLY A 155 -13.47 1.58 3.66
C GLY A 155 -13.95 2.07 2.30
N ILE A 156 -14.00 3.38 2.10
CA ILE A 156 -14.33 4.01 0.82
C ILE A 156 -13.29 3.61 -0.24
N MET A 157 -12.01 3.84 0.03
CA MET A 157 -10.92 3.52 -0.90
C MET A 157 -10.96 2.05 -1.32
N ARG A 158 -11.09 1.13 -0.37
CA ARG A 158 -11.18 -0.29 -0.65
C ARG A 158 -12.33 -0.63 -1.60
N ASN A 159 -13.52 -0.06 -1.39
CA ASN A 159 -14.66 -0.31 -2.25
C ASN A 159 -14.42 0.23 -3.67
N PHE A 160 -13.89 1.44 -3.80
CA PHE A 160 -13.56 2.03 -5.10
C PHE A 160 -12.47 1.26 -5.84
N ILE A 161 -11.48 0.70 -5.14
CA ILE A 161 -10.46 -0.17 -5.73
C ILE A 161 -11.05 -1.51 -6.16
N THR A 162 -11.94 -2.10 -5.35
CA THR A 162 -12.50 -3.44 -5.61
C THR A 162 -13.35 -3.48 -6.87
N VAL A 163 -14.12 -2.42 -7.14
CA VAL A 163 -15.00 -2.34 -8.29
C VAL A 163 -14.23 -1.81 -9.51
N PRO A 164 -13.96 -2.64 -10.54
CA PRO A 164 -13.29 -2.16 -11.75
C PRO A 164 -14.17 -1.16 -12.51
N CYS A 165 -13.54 -0.34 -13.34
CA CYS A 165 -14.26 0.53 -14.24
C CYS A 165 -15.04 -0.27 -15.28
N ASP A 166 -16.21 0.23 -15.65
CA ASP A 166 -17.07 -0.32 -16.69
C ASP A 166 -17.79 0.81 -17.48
N MET A 167 -18.77 0.45 -18.30
CA MET A 167 -19.51 1.43 -19.13
C MET A 167 -20.36 2.43 -18.30
N TYR A 168 -20.64 2.15 -17.03
CA TYR A 168 -21.43 2.99 -16.12
C TYR A 168 -20.56 3.73 -15.10
N PHE A 169 -19.36 3.24 -14.88
CA PHE A 169 -18.44 3.74 -13.85
C PHE A 169 -17.03 3.89 -14.41
N GLU A 170 -16.84 4.88 -15.27
CA GLU A 170 -15.56 5.21 -15.87
C GLU A 170 -14.59 5.87 -14.87
N MET A 171 -13.29 5.86 -15.18
CA MET A 171 -12.22 6.31 -14.30
C MET A 171 -12.38 7.75 -13.83
N GLY A 172 -12.80 8.65 -14.70
CA GLY A 172 -13.06 10.06 -14.34
C GLY A 172 -14.12 10.20 -13.25
N ARG A 173 -15.23 9.46 -13.36
CA ARG A 173 -16.28 9.43 -12.36
C ARG A 173 -15.81 8.76 -11.07
N LYS A 174 -15.06 7.67 -11.17
CA LYS A 174 -14.47 6.98 -10.00
C LYS A 174 -13.66 7.95 -9.15
N ILE A 175 -12.74 8.70 -9.78
CA ILE A 175 -11.89 9.67 -9.10
C ILE A 175 -12.73 10.80 -8.50
N HIS A 176 -13.62 11.40 -9.32
CA HIS A 176 -14.47 12.51 -8.87
C HIS A 176 -15.29 12.12 -7.64
N THR A 177 -16.05 11.02 -7.75
CA THR A 177 -16.92 10.56 -6.65
C THR A 177 -16.13 10.17 -5.40
N PHE A 178 -14.94 9.53 -5.58
CA PHE A 178 -14.07 9.23 -4.46
C PHE A 178 -13.67 10.49 -3.70
N HIS A 179 -13.16 11.52 -4.40
CA HIS A 179 -12.74 12.77 -3.76
C HIS A 179 -13.91 13.53 -3.15
N GLU A 180 -15.04 13.61 -3.86
CA GLU A 180 -16.25 14.23 -3.34
C GLU A 180 -16.69 13.57 -2.02
N THR A 181 -16.72 12.23 -1.97
CA THR A 181 -17.13 11.50 -0.77
C THR A 181 -16.10 11.62 0.38
N THR A 182 -14.81 11.76 0.06
CA THR A 182 -13.74 11.77 1.08
C THR A 182 -13.48 13.17 1.65
N PHE A 183 -13.66 14.24 0.84
CA PHE A 183 -13.32 15.61 1.24
C PHE A 183 -14.51 16.49 1.64
N LEU A 184 -15.77 16.06 1.42
CA LEU A 184 -16.96 16.86 1.74
C LEU A 184 -17.48 16.67 3.18
N GLU A 185 -16.79 15.92 4.05
CA GLU A 185 -17.05 15.79 5.47
C GLU A 185 -15.96 16.49 6.31
#